data_b4a103ab0d65b03c2c80d575c963f760
#
_entry.id   b4a103ab0d65b03c2c80d575c963f760
#
_cell.length_a   1.000
_cell.length_b   1.000
_cell.length_c   1.000
_cell.angle_alpha   90.00
_cell.angle_beta   90.00
_cell.angle_gamma   90.00
#
_symmetry.space_group_name_H-M   'P 1'
#
loop_
_entity.id
_entity.type
_entity.pdbx_description
1 polymer ?
#
loop_
_entity_poly.entity_id
_entity_poly.type
_entity_poly.pdbx_seq_one_letter_code
_entity_poly.pdbx_strand_id
1 'polypeptide(L)'
;MELTVETLNDWMKFFAQKVSANKGYLSELDTPIGDGDHGNNMARGMVAVTEALQTKHPTELTASLKLIAMSLISKVGGAAGPLYGTAFLEMAKTSQQTTDLAELLQAAVLGIKKRGGAKLGDKTMVDVWEVVVTKFPELTSQQIEQAVLATKDLEAKKGRASYLGERSIGHLDPGAVSSGYLFEALLEAEGRL
;
A
#
# COMPACT_ATOMS: atom_id res chain seq x y z
N MET A 1 5.99 -17.64 5.98
CA MET A 1 5.03 -18.04 4.92
C MET A 1 5.54 -17.56 3.59
N GLU A 2 5.51 -18.43 2.59
CA GLU A 2 6.06 -18.11 1.27
C GLU A 2 5.02 -17.41 0.37
N LEU A 3 5.44 -16.35 -0.31
CA LEU A 3 4.64 -15.69 -1.33
C LEU A 3 4.83 -16.42 -2.67
N THR A 4 3.72 -16.87 -3.25
CA THR A 4 3.72 -17.48 -4.60
C THR A 4 3.21 -16.47 -5.64
N VAL A 5 3.45 -16.75 -6.93
CA VAL A 5 2.89 -15.93 -8.03
C VAL A 5 1.36 -15.96 -8.01
N GLU A 6 0.75 -17.11 -7.67
CA GLU A 6 -0.69 -17.25 -7.58
C GLU A 6 -1.27 -16.37 -6.47
N THR A 7 -0.74 -16.47 -5.24
CA THR A 7 -1.16 -15.63 -4.11
C THR A 7 -0.94 -14.14 -4.40
N LEU A 8 0.17 -13.78 -5.06
CA LEU A 8 0.43 -12.39 -5.45
C LEU A 8 -0.60 -11.87 -6.47
N ASN A 9 -0.99 -12.70 -7.44
CA ASN A 9 -2.01 -12.32 -8.43
C ASN A 9 -3.38 -12.13 -7.77
N ASP A 10 -3.79 -13.01 -6.85
CA ASP A 10 -5.04 -12.86 -6.10
C ASP A 10 -4.98 -11.64 -5.18
N TRP A 11 -3.87 -11.40 -4.50
CA TRP A 11 -3.66 -10.20 -3.69
C TRP A 11 -3.87 -8.91 -4.50
N MET A 12 -3.25 -8.80 -5.68
CA MET A 12 -3.41 -7.61 -6.52
C MET A 12 -4.82 -7.50 -7.10
N LYS A 13 -5.47 -8.61 -7.42
CA LYS A 13 -6.86 -8.64 -7.88
C LYS A 13 -7.81 -8.12 -6.79
N PHE A 14 -7.72 -8.64 -5.56
CA PHE A 14 -8.57 -8.20 -4.45
C PHE A 14 -8.28 -6.75 -4.07
N PHE A 15 -7.02 -6.34 -4.07
CA PHE A 15 -6.66 -4.94 -3.85
C PHE A 15 -7.25 -4.01 -4.90
N ALA A 16 -7.18 -4.36 -6.19
CA ALA A 16 -7.80 -3.59 -7.26
C ALA A 16 -9.32 -3.46 -7.09
N GLN A 17 -9.99 -4.52 -6.66
CA GLN A 17 -11.43 -4.50 -6.37
C GLN A 17 -11.78 -3.57 -5.22
N LYS A 18 -11.04 -3.65 -4.09
CA LYS A 18 -11.25 -2.77 -2.92
C LYS A 18 -11.02 -1.30 -3.27
N VAL A 19 -9.94 -0.99 -3.99
CA VAL A 19 -9.65 0.38 -4.45
C VAL A 19 -10.73 0.89 -5.40
N SER A 20 -11.15 0.08 -6.37
CA SER A 20 -12.17 0.48 -7.34
C SER A 20 -13.52 0.77 -6.67
N ALA A 21 -13.93 -0.09 -5.73
CA ALA A 21 -15.17 0.07 -4.97
C ALA A 21 -15.17 1.32 -4.07
N ASN A 22 -14.00 1.71 -3.57
CA ASN A 22 -13.84 2.78 -2.59
C ASN A 22 -13.11 4.03 -3.13
N LYS A 23 -12.93 4.16 -4.45
CA LYS A 23 -12.17 5.29 -5.03
C LYS A 23 -12.74 6.66 -4.67
N GLY A 24 -14.06 6.79 -4.62
CA GLY A 24 -14.74 8.02 -4.19
C GLY A 24 -14.37 8.38 -2.76
N TYR A 25 -14.53 7.44 -1.85
CA TYR A 25 -14.19 7.61 -0.43
C TYR A 25 -12.71 7.97 -0.21
N LEU A 26 -11.78 7.30 -0.90
CA LEU A 26 -10.35 7.64 -0.81
C LEU A 26 -10.05 9.07 -1.27
N SER A 27 -10.75 9.55 -2.30
CA SER A 27 -10.62 10.94 -2.77
C SER A 27 -11.28 11.94 -1.81
N GLU A 28 -12.42 11.58 -1.19
CA GLU A 28 -13.06 12.38 -0.15
C GLU A 28 -12.16 12.56 1.08
N LEU A 29 -11.47 11.51 1.51
CA LEU A 29 -10.49 11.58 2.62
C LEU A 29 -9.33 12.52 2.30
N ASP A 30 -8.88 12.54 1.05
CA ASP A 30 -7.77 13.37 0.60
C ASP A 30 -8.15 14.85 0.44
N THR A 31 -9.41 15.15 0.17
CA THR A 31 -9.90 16.53 -0.08
C THR A 31 -9.55 17.52 1.04
N PRO A 32 -9.77 17.23 2.33
CA PRO A 32 -9.49 18.20 3.41
C PRO A 32 -7.99 18.34 3.73
N ILE A 33 -7.15 17.37 3.37
CA ILE A 33 -5.73 17.36 3.73
C ILE A 33 -4.77 17.19 2.55
N GLY A 34 -5.27 17.13 1.32
CA GLY A 34 -4.50 16.95 0.09
C GLY A 34 -5.10 17.71 -1.09
N ASP A 35 -5.22 17.05 -2.24
CA ASP A 35 -5.81 17.61 -3.47
C ASP A 35 -7.02 16.81 -4.00
N GLY A 36 -7.49 15.84 -3.23
CA GLY A 36 -8.71 15.08 -3.52
C GLY A 36 -8.57 14.05 -4.65
N ASP A 37 -7.36 13.68 -5.02
CA ASP A 37 -7.13 12.83 -6.19
C ASP A 37 -6.65 11.41 -5.87
N HIS A 38 -6.40 11.09 -4.58
CA HIS A 38 -5.78 9.83 -4.16
C HIS A 38 -6.54 8.60 -4.67
N GLY A 39 -7.85 8.56 -4.51
CA GLY A 39 -8.66 7.42 -4.94
C GLY A 39 -8.65 7.20 -6.46
N ASN A 40 -8.73 8.29 -7.22
CA ASN A 40 -8.67 8.23 -8.68
C ASN A 40 -7.28 7.78 -9.17
N ASN A 41 -6.21 8.27 -8.53
CA ASN A 41 -4.84 7.89 -8.84
C ASN A 41 -4.60 6.41 -8.54
N MET A 42 -5.02 5.93 -7.37
CA MET A 42 -4.90 4.52 -7.00
C MET A 42 -5.70 3.62 -7.94
N ALA A 43 -6.96 3.96 -8.26
CA ALA A 43 -7.79 3.16 -9.16
C ALA A 43 -7.16 3.04 -10.55
N ARG A 44 -6.64 4.16 -11.12
CA ARG A 44 -5.92 4.14 -12.40
C ARG A 44 -4.68 3.25 -12.36
N GLY A 45 -3.92 3.30 -11.27
CA GLY A 45 -2.75 2.47 -11.09
C GLY A 45 -3.10 0.99 -10.99
N MET A 46 -4.15 0.64 -10.25
CA MET A 46 -4.55 -0.76 -10.09
C MET A 46 -5.13 -1.37 -11.39
N VAL A 47 -5.82 -0.59 -12.21
CA VAL A 47 -6.20 -1.03 -13.58
C VAL A 47 -4.95 -1.40 -14.37
N ALA A 48 -3.92 -0.54 -14.37
CA ALA A 48 -2.69 -0.82 -15.10
C ALA A 48 -1.93 -2.04 -14.56
N VAL A 49 -1.93 -2.26 -13.24
CA VAL A 49 -1.34 -3.46 -12.62
C VAL A 49 -2.05 -4.72 -13.09
N THR A 50 -3.38 -4.75 -13.01
CA THR A 50 -4.16 -5.94 -13.42
C THR A 50 -4.03 -6.24 -14.91
N GLU A 51 -4.10 -5.22 -15.78
CA GLU A 51 -3.87 -5.36 -17.22
C GLU A 51 -2.46 -5.87 -17.54
N ALA A 52 -1.44 -5.34 -16.86
CA ALA A 52 -0.05 -5.77 -17.07
C ALA A 52 0.16 -7.23 -16.68
N LEU A 53 -0.37 -7.66 -15.52
CA LEU A 53 -0.29 -9.07 -15.08
C LEU A 53 -1.04 -10.01 -16.04
N GLN A 54 -2.22 -9.62 -16.50
CA GLN A 54 -3.03 -10.39 -17.46
C GLN A 54 -2.42 -10.45 -18.86
N THR A 55 -1.68 -9.42 -19.29
CA THR A 55 -1.09 -9.37 -20.64
C THR A 55 0.27 -10.06 -20.69
N LYS A 56 1.09 -9.90 -19.65
CA LYS A 56 2.48 -10.38 -19.62
C LYS A 56 2.60 -11.79 -19.05
N HIS A 57 1.62 -12.23 -18.24
CA HIS A 57 1.63 -13.56 -17.60
C HIS A 57 2.98 -13.96 -16.98
N PRO A 58 3.59 -13.13 -16.13
CA PRO A 58 4.89 -13.48 -15.55
C PRO A 58 4.77 -14.73 -14.69
N THR A 59 5.70 -15.68 -14.86
CA THR A 59 5.72 -16.95 -14.13
C THR A 59 6.68 -16.95 -12.93
N GLU A 60 7.52 -15.91 -12.85
CA GLU A 60 8.50 -15.77 -11.78
C GLU A 60 8.07 -14.67 -10.80
N LEU A 61 8.20 -14.93 -9.50
CA LEU A 61 7.80 -13.99 -8.44
C LEU A 61 8.49 -12.62 -8.60
N THR A 62 9.81 -12.62 -8.81
CA THR A 62 10.60 -11.40 -9.00
C THR A 62 10.13 -10.60 -10.21
N ALA A 63 9.79 -11.26 -11.31
CA ALA A 63 9.29 -10.61 -12.52
C ALA A 63 7.90 -10.01 -12.29
N SER A 64 7.02 -10.72 -11.58
CA SER A 64 5.67 -10.25 -11.20
C SER A 64 5.73 -9.02 -10.31
N LEU A 65 6.55 -9.06 -9.25
CA LEU A 65 6.75 -7.94 -8.33
C LEU A 65 7.32 -6.70 -9.05
N LYS A 66 8.29 -6.89 -9.95
CA LYS A 66 8.84 -5.82 -10.79
C LYS A 66 7.78 -5.20 -11.69
N LEU A 67 6.96 -6.03 -12.33
CA LEU A 67 5.90 -5.57 -13.22
C LEU A 67 4.87 -4.71 -12.48
N ILE A 68 4.46 -5.15 -11.28
CA ILE A 68 3.59 -4.40 -10.37
C ILE A 68 4.24 -3.06 -10.01
N ALA A 69 5.48 -3.07 -9.54
CA ALA A 69 6.21 -1.87 -9.16
C ALA A 69 6.25 -0.83 -10.27
N MET A 70 6.62 -1.24 -11.48
CA MET A 70 6.71 -0.33 -12.63
C MET A 70 5.36 0.22 -13.06
N SER A 71 4.30 -0.59 -12.99
CA SER A 71 2.93 -0.15 -13.26
C SER A 71 2.47 0.91 -12.26
N LEU A 72 2.72 0.70 -10.96
CA LEU A 72 2.39 1.66 -9.91
C LEU A 72 3.17 2.97 -10.07
N ILE A 73 4.49 2.92 -10.29
CA ILE A 73 5.33 4.11 -10.49
C ILE A 73 4.85 4.94 -11.68
N SER A 74 4.46 4.28 -12.78
CA SER A 74 4.12 4.97 -14.03
C SER A 74 2.67 5.47 -14.09
N LYS A 75 1.75 4.88 -13.32
CA LYS A 75 0.31 5.10 -13.47
C LYS A 75 -0.39 5.66 -12.25
N VAL A 76 0.13 5.44 -11.05
CA VAL A 76 -0.36 6.11 -9.84
C VAL A 76 0.24 7.51 -9.75
N GLY A 77 -0.61 8.52 -9.64
CA GLY A 77 -0.18 9.91 -9.48
C GLY A 77 0.25 10.22 -8.04
N GLY A 78 0.76 11.44 -7.85
CA GLY A 78 1.12 11.94 -6.53
C GLY A 78 2.28 11.19 -5.87
N ALA A 79 2.37 11.26 -4.56
CA ALA A 79 3.38 10.56 -3.77
C ALA A 79 3.14 9.05 -3.67
N ALA A 80 1.89 8.60 -3.80
CA ALA A 80 1.50 7.19 -3.65
C ALA A 80 2.19 6.28 -4.69
N GLY A 81 2.26 6.71 -5.95
CA GLY A 81 2.91 5.92 -7.01
C GLY A 81 4.35 5.54 -6.69
N PRO A 82 5.23 6.52 -6.45
CA PRO A 82 6.60 6.25 -6.03
C PRO A 82 6.73 5.44 -4.74
N LEU A 83 5.84 5.61 -3.75
CA LEU A 83 5.91 4.90 -2.47
C LEU A 83 5.49 3.43 -2.61
N TYR A 84 4.30 3.17 -3.14
CA TYR A 84 3.85 1.80 -3.42
C TYR A 84 4.78 1.09 -4.40
N GLY A 85 5.19 1.78 -5.47
CA GLY A 85 6.12 1.21 -6.43
C GLY A 85 7.47 0.86 -5.82
N THR A 86 7.99 1.68 -4.88
CA THR A 86 9.22 1.36 -4.14
C THR A 86 9.02 0.13 -3.25
N ALA A 87 7.86 -0.01 -2.57
CA ALA A 87 7.55 -1.19 -1.78
C ALA A 87 7.69 -2.47 -2.61
N PHE A 88 6.99 -2.56 -3.72
CA PHE A 88 7.05 -3.73 -4.60
C PHE A 88 8.41 -3.91 -5.28
N LEU A 89 9.16 -2.83 -5.53
CA LEU A 89 10.52 -2.92 -6.09
C LEU A 89 11.50 -3.52 -5.07
N GLU A 90 11.42 -3.14 -3.80
CA GLU A 90 12.26 -3.74 -2.75
C GLU A 90 11.86 -5.20 -2.48
N MET A 91 10.56 -5.53 -2.51
CA MET A 91 10.12 -6.92 -2.50
C MET A 91 10.71 -7.71 -3.67
N ALA A 92 10.72 -7.14 -4.89
CA ALA A 92 11.30 -7.78 -6.07
C ALA A 92 12.81 -8.02 -5.96
N LYS A 93 13.54 -7.13 -5.32
CA LYS A 93 14.98 -7.31 -5.06
C LYS A 93 15.22 -8.43 -4.04
N THR A 94 14.46 -8.42 -2.96
CA THR A 94 14.56 -9.40 -1.87
C THR A 94 14.11 -10.78 -2.31
N SER A 95 13.13 -10.87 -3.23
CA SER A 95 12.61 -12.14 -3.75
C SER A 95 13.64 -12.95 -4.58
N GLN A 96 14.77 -12.35 -4.92
CA GLN A 96 15.90 -13.09 -5.52
C GLN A 96 16.64 -14.00 -4.52
N GLN A 97 16.41 -13.81 -3.22
CA GLN A 97 17.06 -14.53 -2.14
C GLN A 97 16.08 -15.33 -1.28
N THR A 98 14.87 -14.85 -1.11
CA THR A 98 13.84 -15.48 -0.27
C THR A 98 12.45 -15.20 -0.82
N THR A 99 11.53 -16.15 -0.65
CA THR A 99 10.09 -15.96 -0.92
C THR A 99 9.29 -15.75 0.37
N ASP A 100 9.97 -15.69 1.53
CA ASP A 100 9.30 -15.46 2.80
C ASP A 100 8.66 -14.07 2.85
N LEU A 101 7.33 -14.06 2.99
CA LEU A 101 6.53 -12.84 2.92
C LEU A 101 6.88 -11.84 4.03
N ALA A 102 7.26 -12.31 5.22
CA ALA A 102 7.67 -11.41 6.31
C ALA A 102 8.95 -10.63 5.93
N GLU A 103 9.92 -11.30 5.33
CA GLU A 103 11.16 -10.66 4.85
C GLU A 103 10.87 -9.69 3.69
N LEU A 104 9.97 -10.07 2.77
CA LEU A 104 9.56 -9.21 1.66
C LEU A 104 8.85 -7.94 2.17
N LEU A 105 7.93 -8.07 3.12
CA LEU A 105 7.23 -6.93 3.72
C LEU A 105 8.18 -6.03 4.52
N GLN A 106 9.15 -6.63 5.24
CA GLN A 106 10.18 -5.87 5.94
C GLN A 106 11.02 -5.03 4.96
N ALA A 107 11.44 -5.60 3.84
CA ALA A 107 12.16 -4.86 2.81
C ALA A 107 11.32 -3.72 2.21
N ALA A 108 10.03 -3.98 1.98
CA ALA A 108 9.08 -2.99 1.46
C ALA A 108 8.96 -1.77 2.38
N VAL A 109 8.71 -1.97 3.69
CA VAL A 109 8.55 -0.86 4.63
C VAL A 109 9.83 -0.04 4.78
N LEU A 110 11.00 -0.68 4.78
CA LEU A 110 12.28 0.01 4.78
C LEU A 110 12.46 0.88 3.53
N GLY A 111 12.06 0.36 2.36
CA GLY A 111 12.06 1.10 1.10
C GLY A 111 11.15 2.32 1.13
N ILE A 112 9.92 2.16 1.60
CA ILE A 112 8.94 3.26 1.74
C ILE A 112 9.52 4.35 2.67
N LYS A 113 10.03 3.96 3.84
CA LYS A 113 10.62 4.88 4.83
C LYS A 113 11.81 5.65 4.24
N LYS A 114 12.70 4.95 3.55
CA LYS A 114 13.85 5.57 2.87
C LYS A 114 13.41 6.54 1.78
N ARG A 115 12.40 6.18 0.99
CA ARG A 115 11.89 6.99 -0.12
C ARG A 115 11.17 8.24 0.35
N GLY A 116 10.25 8.09 1.31
CA GLY A 116 9.38 9.16 1.80
C GLY A 116 9.94 9.94 2.99
N GLY A 117 10.97 9.42 3.64
CA GLY A 117 11.52 10.00 4.87
C GLY A 117 10.52 10.01 6.03
N ALA A 118 9.48 9.17 5.97
CA ALA A 118 8.46 9.04 7.00
C ALA A 118 8.85 7.98 8.03
N LYS A 119 8.33 8.15 9.24
CA LYS A 119 8.42 7.19 10.35
C LYS A 119 7.06 6.99 10.99
N LEU A 120 6.96 6.02 11.87
CA LEU A 120 5.76 5.78 12.68
C LEU A 120 5.36 7.07 13.43
N GLY A 121 4.10 7.45 13.38
CA GLY A 121 3.56 8.67 13.98
C GLY A 121 3.58 9.90 13.07
N ASP A 122 4.07 9.80 11.84
CA ASP A 122 4.11 10.92 10.88
C ASP A 122 2.79 11.11 10.10
N LYS A 123 1.76 10.28 10.37
CA LYS A 123 0.45 10.27 9.68
C LYS A 123 0.63 10.01 8.18
N THR A 124 1.03 8.78 7.85
CA THR A 124 1.27 8.31 6.49
C THR A 124 0.92 6.83 6.36
N MET A 125 1.02 6.28 5.16
CA MET A 125 0.92 4.83 4.95
C MET A 125 1.90 4.02 5.83
N VAL A 126 3.04 4.60 6.25
CA VAL A 126 4.04 3.94 7.11
C VAL A 126 3.43 3.50 8.44
N ASP A 127 2.46 4.24 8.97
CA ASP A 127 1.79 3.91 10.23
C ASP A 127 1.05 2.56 10.17
N VAL A 128 0.52 2.20 9.01
CA VAL A 128 -0.11 0.89 8.78
C VAL A 128 0.95 -0.18 8.46
N TRP A 129 1.91 0.12 7.59
CA TRP A 129 2.94 -0.83 7.18
C TRP A 129 3.81 -1.32 8.34
N GLU A 130 4.16 -0.45 9.29
CA GLU A 130 4.92 -0.80 10.49
C GLU A 130 4.14 -1.77 11.41
N VAL A 131 2.83 -1.54 11.57
CA VAL A 131 1.99 -2.45 12.35
C VAL A 131 1.92 -3.81 11.66
N VAL A 132 1.72 -3.84 10.35
CA VAL A 132 1.66 -5.07 9.56
C VAL A 132 2.94 -5.88 9.74
N VAL A 133 4.10 -5.30 9.52
CA VAL A 133 5.39 -6.00 9.63
C VAL A 133 5.62 -6.52 11.04
N THR A 134 5.22 -5.75 12.06
CA THR A 134 5.39 -6.13 13.47
C THR A 134 4.46 -7.28 13.87
N LYS A 135 3.27 -7.36 13.28
CA LYS A 135 2.23 -8.34 13.63
C LYS A 135 2.20 -9.58 12.74
N PHE A 136 2.84 -9.51 11.56
CA PHE A 136 2.88 -10.65 10.65
C PHE A 136 3.73 -11.81 11.25
N PRO A 137 3.31 -13.10 11.15
CA PRO A 137 2.16 -13.58 10.38
C PRO A 137 0.81 -13.61 11.13
N GLU A 138 0.72 -13.21 12.41
CA GLU A 138 -0.51 -13.22 13.21
C GLU A 138 -1.39 -11.97 12.98
N LEU A 139 -1.15 -11.24 11.88
CA LEU A 139 -1.91 -10.05 11.50
C LEU A 139 -3.40 -10.37 11.33
N THR A 140 -4.27 -9.50 11.86
CA THR A 140 -5.73 -9.59 11.74
C THR A 140 -6.31 -8.33 11.11
N SER A 141 -7.52 -8.44 10.52
CA SER A 141 -8.25 -7.26 10.00
C SER A 141 -8.46 -6.18 11.06
N GLN A 142 -8.75 -6.57 12.31
CA GLN A 142 -8.93 -5.62 13.38
C GLN A 142 -7.65 -4.80 13.66
N GLN A 143 -6.47 -5.42 13.59
CA GLN A 143 -5.20 -4.72 13.78
C GLN A 143 -4.92 -3.75 12.62
N ILE A 144 -5.26 -4.13 11.38
CA ILE A 144 -5.16 -3.25 10.21
C ILE A 144 -6.08 -2.04 10.40
N GLU A 145 -7.35 -2.27 10.74
CA GLU A 145 -8.33 -1.21 10.98
C GLU A 145 -7.88 -0.25 12.08
N GLN A 146 -7.41 -0.77 13.21
CA GLN A 146 -6.89 0.05 14.31
C GLN A 146 -5.70 0.90 13.90
N ALA A 147 -4.77 0.36 13.09
CA ALA A 147 -3.63 1.13 12.58
C ALA A 147 -4.07 2.27 11.65
N VAL A 148 -5.06 2.02 10.79
CA VAL A 148 -5.67 3.05 9.94
C VAL A 148 -6.34 4.13 10.79
N LEU A 149 -7.19 3.74 11.74
CA LEU A 149 -7.94 4.66 12.59
C LEU A 149 -7.02 5.53 13.47
N ALA A 150 -5.90 4.97 13.93
CA ALA A 150 -4.92 5.70 14.73
C ALA A 150 -4.34 6.92 14.01
N THR A 151 -4.32 6.93 12.67
CA THR A 151 -3.83 8.10 11.91
C THR A 151 -4.71 9.33 12.07
N LYS A 152 -5.96 9.17 12.48
CA LYS A 152 -6.91 10.27 12.67
C LYS A 152 -6.42 11.29 13.70
N ASP A 153 -5.83 10.81 14.79
CA ASP A 153 -5.41 11.64 15.92
C ASP A 153 -3.97 12.19 15.77
N LEU A 154 -3.25 11.80 14.71
CA LEU A 154 -1.93 12.27 14.43
C LEU A 154 -1.96 13.60 13.65
N GLU A 155 -0.95 14.42 13.88
CA GLU A 155 -0.61 15.57 13.03
C GLU A 155 0.26 15.10 11.87
N ALA A 156 -0.08 15.49 10.64
CA ALA A 156 0.69 15.11 9.46
C ALA A 156 2.06 15.80 9.44
N LYS A 157 3.12 15.00 9.25
CA LYS A 157 4.51 15.47 9.17
C LYS A 157 5.10 15.35 7.77
N LYS A 158 4.38 14.72 6.84
CA LYS A 158 4.82 14.45 5.46
C LYS A 158 3.72 14.78 4.45
N GLY A 159 4.14 14.94 3.20
CA GLY A 159 3.24 15.22 2.09
C GLY A 159 2.51 16.56 2.22
N ARG A 160 1.46 16.74 1.42
CA ARG A 160 0.68 17.99 1.39
C ARG A 160 -0.04 18.27 2.71
N ALA A 161 -0.52 17.22 3.37
CA ALA A 161 -1.19 17.33 4.66
C ALA A 161 -0.33 18.03 5.73
N SER A 162 1.00 17.92 5.65
CA SER A 162 1.90 18.57 6.61
C SER A 162 1.85 20.10 6.57
N TYR A 163 1.43 20.70 5.45
CA TYR A 163 1.26 22.16 5.36
C TYR A 163 0.09 22.68 6.20
N LEU A 164 -0.80 21.80 6.62
CA LEU A 164 -1.93 22.15 7.47
C LEU A 164 -1.60 22.18 8.96
N GLY A 165 -0.49 21.53 9.38
CA GLY A 165 -0.11 21.39 10.78
C GLY A 165 -1.24 20.73 11.58
N GLU A 166 -1.62 21.33 12.73
CA GLU A 166 -2.69 20.81 13.60
C GLU A 166 -4.04 20.64 12.91
N ARG A 167 -4.33 21.38 11.83
CA ARG A 167 -5.56 21.22 11.06
C ARG A 167 -5.66 19.88 10.34
N SER A 168 -4.57 19.13 10.24
CA SER A 168 -4.60 17.77 9.73
C SER A 168 -5.13 16.75 10.74
N ILE A 169 -5.20 17.10 12.03
CA ILE A 169 -5.75 16.25 13.09
C ILE A 169 -7.27 16.12 12.89
N GLY A 170 -7.80 14.94 13.18
CA GLY A 170 -9.21 14.62 12.99
C GLY A 170 -9.55 14.00 11.64
N HIS A 171 -8.61 13.98 10.70
CA HIS A 171 -8.77 13.36 9.38
C HIS A 171 -7.95 12.07 9.30
N LEU A 172 -8.50 11.03 8.63
CA LEU A 172 -7.72 9.82 8.30
C LEU A 172 -6.72 10.13 7.19
N ASP A 173 -5.55 9.50 7.25
CA ASP A 173 -4.60 9.56 6.12
C ASP A 173 -5.08 8.68 4.96
N PRO A 174 -5.29 9.21 3.73
CA PRO A 174 -5.77 8.41 2.61
C PRO A 174 -4.78 7.32 2.19
N GLY A 175 -3.47 7.55 2.35
CA GLY A 175 -2.42 6.54 2.12
C GLY A 175 -2.48 5.39 3.13
N ALA A 176 -2.80 5.69 4.40
CA ALA A 176 -3.04 4.67 5.42
C ALA A 176 -4.29 3.85 5.10
N VAL A 177 -5.40 4.49 4.69
CA VAL A 177 -6.63 3.77 4.33
C VAL A 177 -6.40 2.86 3.11
N SER A 178 -5.76 3.35 2.06
CA SER A 178 -5.44 2.51 0.90
C SER A 178 -4.46 1.38 1.23
N SER A 179 -3.54 1.59 2.17
CA SER A 179 -2.67 0.52 2.70
C SER A 179 -3.46 -0.51 3.52
N GLY A 180 -4.47 -0.07 4.27
CA GLY A 180 -5.42 -0.97 4.92
C GLY A 180 -6.08 -1.92 3.91
N TYR A 181 -6.61 -1.38 2.81
CA TYR A 181 -7.18 -2.20 1.74
C TYR A 181 -6.18 -3.16 1.10
N LEU A 182 -4.91 -2.74 0.94
CA LEU A 182 -3.84 -3.62 0.45
C LEU A 182 -3.67 -4.84 1.35
N PHE A 183 -3.60 -4.65 2.67
CA PHE A 183 -3.35 -5.74 3.61
C PHE A 183 -4.59 -6.58 3.92
N GLU A 184 -5.79 -6.02 3.89
CA GLU A 184 -7.02 -6.80 3.88
C GLU A 184 -7.10 -7.71 2.65
N ALA A 185 -6.72 -7.20 1.48
CA ALA A 185 -6.64 -7.99 0.26
C ALA A 185 -5.59 -9.11 0.35
N LEU A 186 -4.49 -8.89 1.08
CA LEU A 186 -3.51 -9.93 1.37
C LEU A 186 -4.11 -11.04 2.23
N LEU A 187 -4.78 -10.69 3.34
CA LEU A 187 -5.44 -11.68 4.20
C LEU A 187 -6.51 -12.48 3.44
N GLU A 188 -7.24 -11.84 2.52
CA GLU A 188 -8.21 -12.50 1.65
C GLU A 188 -7.52 -13.47 0.67
N ALA A 189 -6.41 -13.08 0.05
CA ALA A 189 -5.62 -13.94 -0.84
C ALA A 189 -5.01 -15.15 -0.11
N GLU A 190 -4.77 -15.03 1.20
CA GLU A 190 -4.32 -16.11 2.07
C GLU A 190 -5.47 -16.99 2.61
N GLY A 191 -6.73 -16.69 2.28
CA GLY A 191 -7.89 -17.39 2.81
C GLY A 191 -8.12 -17.16 4.32
N ARG A 192 -7.71 -16.02 4.84
CA ARG A 192 -7.79 -15.62 6.25
C ARG A 192 -8.91 -14.62 6.54
N LEU A 193 -9.68 -14.25 5.52
CA LEU A 193 -10.91 -13.45 5.57
C LEU A 193 -12.08 -14.20 4.97
#